data_0bdfc2e194799bd76594859521a3af3c
#
_entry.id   0bdfc2e194799bd76594859521a3af3c
#
_cell.length_a   1.000
_cell.length_b   1.000
_cell.length_c   1.000
_cell.angle_alpha   90.00
_cell.angle_beta   90.00
_cell.angle_gamma   90.00
#
_symmetry.space_group_name_H-M   'P 1'
#
loop_
_entity.id
_entity.type
_entity.pdbx_description
1 polymer ?
#
loop_
_entity_poly.entity_id
_entity_poly.type
_entity_poly.pdbx_seq_one_letter_code
_entity_poly.pdbx_strand_id
1 'polypeptide(L)'
;MLKKHIEAQSYVMRYGIKILTLFFTLGTLLGCSRVLSPPASQKLHTIAFYNTQNFFDTMDAPGKEDDAYTPAGSLKWDQEKYNRKVQKLASTISRIGGGPAIIGLTEVENALVVQDLLNTPQLRKAKYAYIHFEMDDPQGLDLTLIYKPSAFKVESKKSIKLDYGNNIKAKDILQVNGKLQGQPLTLFVTHWPSRTGTRRGRQDENLLQKTAVTLRKEINAIQASNPDANIIVMGDFDTEPKSAVMEKTLKATGRPNPYYKEELFNAFYMHYVNGLGSYHSRGDFKMLDQILISKSLISGNGLEYVRGSAKIFDPQEAKFMYGKYKDTPLPTFSGTTYFGGPSDHF
;
A
#
# COMPACT_ATOMS: atom_id res chain seq x y z
N MET A 1 44.79 18.75 -41.85
CA MET A 1 45.85 19.55 -41.20
C MET A 1 45.74 19.41 -39.70
N LEU A 2 46.81 19.00 -39.15
CA LEU A 2 47.37 19.00 -37.79
C LEU A 2 46.59 18.39 -36.63
N LYS A 3 47.12 17.22 -36.24
CA LYS A 3 47.12 16.63 -34.88
C LYS A 3 47.81 17.53 -33.87
N LYS A 4 47.36 17.50 -32.59
CA LYS A 4 48.31 17.58 -31.47
C LYS A 4 47.80 16.72 -30.28
N HIS A 5 48.62 15.75 -29.96
CA HIS A 5 48.69 14.99 -28.69
C HIS A 5 49.17 15.92 -27.57
N ILE A 6 48.69 15.72 -26.33
CA ILE A 6 49.45 16.03 -25.12
C ILE A 6 49.31 14.86 -24.17
N GLU A 7 50.46 14.36 -23.75
CA GLU A 7 50.73 13.23 -22.88
C GLU A 7 50.51 13.54 -21.39
N ALA A 8 50.22 12.47 -20.64
CA ALA A 8 50.22 12.43 -19.19
C ALA A 8 51.65 12.48 -18.64
N GLN A 9 51.91 13.21 -17.59
CA GLN A 9 53.06 13.06 -16.72
C GLN A 9 52.65 12.83 -15.26
N SER A 10 53.08 11.67 -14.78
CA SER A 10 53.06 11.21 -13.40
C SER A 10 54.12 11.92 -12.57
N TYR A 11 53.75 12.44 -11.37
CA TYR A 11 54.75 12.82 -10.37
C TYR A 11 54.65 11.91 -9.13
N VAL A 12 55.69 11.12 -8.95
CA VAL A 12 56.00 10.41 -7.72
C VAL A 12 56.87 11.32 -6.85
N MET A 13 56.52 11.58 -5.62
CA MET A 13 57.41 12.19 -4.67
C MET A 13 57.48 11.35 -3.38
N ARG A 14 58.67 10.80 -3.17
CA ARG A 14 59.12 10.12 -1.95
C ARG A 14 59.55 11.14 -0.91
N TYR A 15 59.14 10.99 0.33
CA TYR A 15 59.83 11.45 1.56
C TYR A 15 59.33 10.49 2.65
N GLY A 16 60.14 9.70 3.38
CA GLY A 16 61.26 10.09 4.16
C GLY A 16 60.90 9.69 5.60
N ILE A 17 61.36 8.50 6.03
CA ILE A 17 61.19 7.93 7.40
C ILE A 17 61.93 8.81 8.39
N LYS A 18 61.26 9.27 9.48
CA LYS A 18 61.95 9.65 10.72
C LYS A 18 61.34 8.84 11.87
N ILE A 19 62.15 7.93 12.38
CA ILE A 19 61.98 7.19 13.64
C ILE A 19 62.16 8.21 14.77
N LEU A 20 61.19 8.33 15.65
CA LEU A 20 61.35 8.99 16.95
C LEU A 20 60.83 8.07 18.04
N THR A 21 61.75 7.49 18.77
CA THR A 21 61.56 6.68 19.97
C THR A 21 61.17 7.60 21.12
N LEU A 22 60.02 7.41 21.79
CA LEU A 22 59.75 8.04 23.06
C LEU A 22 58.95 7.12 23.99
N PHE A 23 59.57 6.83 25.07
CA PHE A 23 59.24 6.35 26.41
C PHE A 23 57.80 5.90 26.73
N PHE A 24 57.76 4.66 27.21
CA PHE A 24 56.72 4.01 27.97
C PHE A 24 56.44 4.75 29.29
N THR A 25 55.21 5.22 29.49
CA THR A 25 54.65 5.40 30.83
C THR A 25 53.39 4.59 30.97
N LEU A 26 53.49 3.59 31.83
CA LEU A 26 52.42 2.66 32.17
C LEU A 26 51.37 3.40 33.01
N GLY A 27 50.29 3.87 32.35
CA GLY A 27 49.10 4.39 33.02
C GLY A 27 47.96 3.39 32.85
N THR A 28 47.64 2.67 33.92
CA THR A 28 46.46 1.80 33.98
C THR A 28 45.21 2.65 33.98
N LEU A 29 44.66 2.93 32.80
CA LEU A 29 43.30 3.41 32.64
C LEU A 29 42.39 2.19 32.44
N LEU A 30 41.68 1.84 33.51
CA LEU A 30 40.47 1.01 33.45
C LEU A 30 39.41 1.75 32.60
N GLY A 31 39.59 1.72 31.30
CA GLY A 31 38.57 2.12 30.33
C GLY A 31 37.51 1.03 30.26
N CYS A 32 36.32 1.26 30.84
CA CYS A 32 35.13 0.50 30.50
C CYS A 32 34.95 0.56 28.98
N SER A 33 35.46 -0.43 28.27
CA SER A 33 35.02 -0.69 26.90
C SER A 33 33.55 -1.05 26.96
N ARG A 34 32.67 -0.06 26.77
CA ARG A 34 31.32 -0.35 26.35
C ARG A 34 31.47 -1.14 25.06
N VAL A 35 31.28 -2.46 25.14
CA VAL A 35 31.05 -3.29 23.99
C VAL A 35 29.78 -2.70 23.36
N LEU A 36 29.98 -1.90 22.30
CA LEU A 36 28.86 -1.48 21.44
C LEU A 36 28.31 -2.76 20.87
N SER A 37 27.22 -3.24 21.45
CA SER A 37 26.44 -4.33 20.83
C SER A 37 26.20 -3.92 19.38
N PRO A 38 26.44 -4.80 18.41
CA PRO A 38 26.11 -4.48 17.03
C PRO A 38 24.64 -4.05 16.97
N PRO A 39 24.29 -3.02 16.19
CA PRO A 39 22.91 -2.58 16.09
C PRO A 39 22.06 -3.81 15.77
N ALA A 40 21.01 -4.04 16.57
CA ALA A 40 20.08 -5.14 16.35
C ALA A 40 19.66 -5.07 14.88
N SER A 41 19.78 -6.18 14.16
CA SER A 41 19.42 -6.23 12.74
C SER A 41 17.98 -5.74 12.61
N GLN A 42 17.78 -4.59 11.98
CA GLN A 42 16.45 -4.02 11.80
C GLN A 42 15.61 -5.00 11.00
N LYS A 43 14.52 -5.47 11.59
CA LYS A 43 13.64 -6.43 10.92
C LYS A 43 12.79 -5.68 9.90
N LEU A 44 12.94 -6.05 8.64
CA LEU A 44 12.15 -5.50 7.55
C LEU A 44 10.74 -6.10 7.56
N HIS A 45 9.75 -5.25 7.33
CA HIS A 45 8.35 -5.63 7.19
C HIS A 45 7.77 -5.03 5.91
N THR A 46 7.17 -5.86 5.09
CA THR A 46 6.41 -5.40 3.93
C THR A 46 5.00 -5.04 4.38
N ILE A 47 4.57 -3.83 4.01
CA ILE A 47 3.20 -3.37 4.12
C ILE A 47 2.69 -3.15 2.70
N ALA A 48 1.51 -3.66 2.38
CA ALA A 48 0.96 -3.66 1.05
C ALA A 48 -0.50 -3.20 1.03
N PHE A 49 -0.96 -2.84 -0.15
CA PHE A 49 -2.36 -2.64 -0.48
C PHE A 49 -2.67 -3.39 -1.79
N TYR A 50 -3.88 -3.93 -1.90
CA TYR A 50 -4.33 -4.58 -3.13
C TYR A 50 -5.84 -4.46 -3.31
N ASN A 51 -6.27 -3.88 -4.43
CA ASN A 51 -7.65 -3.97 -4.90
C ASN A 51 -7.86 -5.36 -5.49
N THR A 52 -8.83 -6.10 -4.97
CA THR A 52 -9.06 -7.50 -5.36
C THR A 52 -10.02 -7.67 -6.53
N GLN A 53 -10.53 -6.60 -7.10
CA GLN A 53 -11.51 -6.58 -8.18
C GLN A 53 -12.72 -7.50 -7.91
N ASN A 54 -13.73 -6.99 -7.20
CA ASN A 54 -14.99 -7.68 -7.02
C ASN A 54 -14.83 -9.12 -6.48
N PHE A 55 -14.24 -9.26 -5.30
CA PHE A 55 -14.01 -10.56 -4.69
C PHE A 55 -15.28 -11.05 -3.99
N PHE A 56 -16.23 -11.51 -4.79
CA PHE A 56 -17.50 -12.10 -4.38
C PHE A 56 -17.38 -13.60 -4.18
N ASP A 57 -18.21 -14.16 -3.29
CA ASP A 57 -18.52 -15.59 -3.30
C ASP A 57 -19.49 -15.94 -4.45
N THR A 58 -20.23 -17.05 -4.35
CA THR A 58 -21.15 -17.50 -5.40
C THR A 58 -22.62 -17.41 -4.97
N MET A 59 -22.87 -16.81 -3.82
CA MET A 59 -24.21 -16.69 -3.25
C MET A 59 -24.74 -15.27 -3.42
N ASP A 60 -26.01 -15.13 -3.65
CA ASP A 60 -26.73 -13.88 -3.73
C ASP A 60 -26.96 -13.33 -2.30
N ALA A 61 -26.35 -12.20 -1.97
CA ALA A 61 -26.48 -11.58 -0.66
C ALA A 61 -27.76 -10.73 -0.59
N PRO A 62 -28.67 -10.99 0.37
CA PRO A 62 -29.96 -10.27 0.44
C PRO A 62 -29.76 -8.75 0.51
N GLY A 63 -30.32 -8.04 -0.48
CA GLY A 63 -30.33 -6.57 -0.52
C GLY A 63 -29.01 -5.94 -0.99
N LYS A 64 -28.13 -6.71 -1.60
CA LYS A 64 -26.94 -6.23 -2.29
C LYS A 64 -27.10 -6.33 -3.81
N GLU A 65 -26.31 -5.57 -4.55
CA GLU A 65 -26.32 -5.54 -6.03
C GLU A 65 -25.23 -6.50 -6.56
N ASP A 66 -25.27 -7.76 -6.14
CA ASP A 66 -24.29 -8.80 -6.48
C ASP A 66 -24.86 -9.95 -7.31
N ASP A 67 -26.16 -9.89 -7.72
CA ASP A 67 -26.84 -10.90 -8.53
C ASP A 67 -26.02 -11.39 -9.73
N ALA A 68 -25.20 -10.51 -10.33
CA ALA A 68 -24.36 -10.86 -11.47
C ALA A 68 -23.30 -11.92 -11.11
N TYR A 69 -22.87 -11.96 -9.83
CA TYR A 69 -21.81 -12.82 -9.30
C TYR A 69 -22.35 -14.13 -8.72
N THR A 70 -23.38 -14.69 -9.34
CA THR A 70 -23.93 -16.00 -8.99
C THR A 70 -23.84 -16.97 -10.16
N PRO A 71 -23.99 -18.29 -9.96
CA PRO A 71 -24.01 -19.25 -11.05
C PRO A 71 -25.16 -19.02 -12.06
N ALA A 72 -26.28 -18.48 -11.60
CA ALA A 72 -27.42 -18.10 -12.44
C ALA A 72 -27.29 -16.70 -13.04
N GLY A 73 -26.46 -15.84 -12.44
CA GLY A 73 -26.24 -14.45 -12.79
C GLY A 73 -25.64 -14.25 -14.18
N SER A 74 -25.54 -12.99 -14.59
CA SER A 74 -25.08 -12.63 -15.95
C SER A 74 -23.62 -13.00 -16.21
N LEU A 75 -22.77 -13.03 -15.16
CA LEU A 75 -21.35 -13.41 -15.26
C LEU A 75 -21.14 -14.91 -15.16
N LYS A 76 -22.20 -15.69 -14.86
CA LYS A 76 -22.08 -17.15 -14.65
C LYS A 76 -20.95 -17.47 -13.65
N TRP A 77 -20.95 -16.75 -12.51
CA TRP A 77 -19.92 -16.86 -11.48
C TRP A 77 -20.14 -18.12 -10.67
N ASP A 78 -19.51 -19.20 -11.11
CA ASP A 78 -19.59 -20.52 -10.51
C ASP A 78 -18.44 -20.81 -9.53
N GLN A 79 -18.55 -21.94 -8.83
CA GLN A 79 -17.55 -22.37 -7.85
C GLN A 79 -16.15 -22.57 -8.45
N GLU A 80 -16.05 -22.94 -9.74
CA GLU A 80 -14.74 -23.11 -10.38
C GLU A 80 -14.05 -21.78 -10.59
N LYS A 81 -14.76 -20.76 -11.08
CA LYS A 81 -14.24 -19.40 -11.25
C LYS A 81 -13.88 -18.78 -9.92
N TYR A 82 -14.74 -18.93 -8.90
CA TYR A 82 -14.45 -18.50 -7.52
C TYR A 82 -13.18 -19.13 -6.99
N ASN A 83 -13.05 -20.44 -7.02
CA ASN A 83 -11.86 -21.14 -6.55
C ASN A 83 -10.60 -20.68 -7.29
N ARG A 84 -10.68 -20.47 -8.59
CA ARG A 84 -9.58 -19.92 -9.40
C ARG A 84 -9.19 -18.53 -8.95
N LYS A 85 -10.16 -17.66 -8.69
CA LYS A 85 -9.94 -16.32 -8.15
C LYS A 85 -9.21 -16.36 -6.81
N VAL A 86 -9.70 -17.17 -5.87
CA VAL A 86 -9.08 -17.38 -4.55
C VAL A 86 -7.63 -17.82 -4.70
N GLN A 87 -7.35 -18.81 -5.55
CA GLN A 87 -5.97 -19.30 -5.77
C GLN A 87 -5.06 -18.23 -6.40
N LYS A 88 -5.57 -17.46 -7.35
CA LYS A 88 -4.82 -16.36 -7.99
C LYS A 88 -4.48 -15.24 -7.01
N LEU A 89 -5.46 -14.79 -6.21
CA LEU A 89 -5.24 -13.80 -5.17
C LEU A 89 -4.22 -14.29 -4.13
N ALA A 90 -4.38 -15.54 -3.66
CA ALA A 90 -3.46 -16.13 -2.69
C ALA A 90 -2.01 -16.23 -3.22
N SER A 91 -1.86 -16.63 -4.49
CA SER A 91 -0.56 -16.69 -5.16
C SER A 91 0.08 -15.30 -5.25
N THR A 92 -0.68 -14.28 -5.65
CA THR A 92 -0.20 -12.90 -5.73
C THR A 92 0.22 -12.40 -4.35
N ILE A 93 -0.68 -12.45 -3.37
CA ILE A 93 -0.45 -11.93 -2.01
C ILE A 93 0.75 -12.60 -1.33
N SER A 94 0.88 -13.91 -1.44
CA SER A 94 1.99 -14.65 -0.79
C SER A 94 3.38 -14.22 -1.27
N ARG A 95 3.46 -13.62 -2.45
CA ARG A 95 4.72 -13.22 -3.10
C ARG A 95 5.06 -11.75 -2.93
N ILE A 96 4.10 -10.90 -2.55
CA ILE A 96 4.37 -9.48 -2.26
C ILE A 96 5.42 -9.40 -1.15
N GLY A 97 6.65 -8.99 -1.48
CA GLY A 97 7.75 -8.85 -0.53
C GLY A 97 8.05 -10.12 0.30
N GLY A 98 7.78 -11.32 -0.23
CA GLY A 98 7.95 -12.57 0.50
C GLY A 98 6.84 -12.87 1.52
N GLY A 99 5.68 -12.27 1.34
CA GLY A 99 4.51 -12.36 2.21
C GLY A 99 4.43 -11.17 3.18
N PRO A 100 3.55 -10.20 2.94
CA PRO A 100 3.49 -8.96 3.70
C PRO A 100 3.19 -9.20 5.19
N ALA A 101 3.66 -8.32 6.05
CA ALA A 101 3.29 -8.32 7.47
C ALA A 101 1.87 -7.78 7.68
N ILE A 102 1.49 -6.81 6.83
CA ILE A 102 0.18 -6.15 6.84
C ILE A 102 -0.21 -5.89 5.38
N ILE A 103 -1.45 -6.14 5.02
CA ILE A 103 -2.01 -5.78 3.72
C ILE A 103 -3.46 -5.31 3.87
N GLY A 104 -3.75 -4.13 3.30
CA GLY A 104 -5.10 -3.65 3.09
C GLY A 104 -5.68 -4.24 1.81
N LEU A 105 -6.90 -4.70 1.87
CA LEU A 105 -7.65 -5.19 0.72
C LEU A 105 -8.91 -4.35 0.54
N THR A 106 -9.31 -4.14 -0.69
CA THR A 106 -10.61 -3.56 -1.05
C THR A 106 -11.32 -4.44 -2.07
N GLU A 107 -12.62 -4.17 -2.23
CA GLU A 107 -13.53 -4.95 -3.05
C GLU A 107 -13.65 -6.41 -2.58
N VAL A 108 -13.76 -6.58 -1.28
CA VAL A 108 -13.95 -7.85 -0.59
C VAL A 108 -15.39 -7.91 -0.10
N GLU A 109 -16.14 -8.93 -0.49
CA GLU A 109 -17.55 -9.02 -0.18
C GLU A 109 -17.81 -9.23 1.33
N ASN A 110 -17.23 -10.28 1.91
CA ASN A 110 -17.58 -10.70 3.26
C ASN A 110 -16.41 -11.42 3.98
N ALA A 111 -16.62 -11.77 5.23
CA ALA A 111 -15.64 -12.51 6.03
C ALA A 111 -15.35 -13.92 5.51
N LEU A 112 -16.30 -14.56 4.82
CA LEU A 112 -16.14 -15.91 4.31
C LEU A 112 -15.08 -15.95 3.19
N VAL A 113 -15.15 -15.04 2.22
CA VAL A 113 -14.16 -14.99 1.13
C VAL A 113 -12.75 -14.70 1.67
N VAL A 114 -12.63 -13.91 2.76
CA VAL A 114 -11.34 -13.69 3.45
C VAL A 114 -10.83 -14.97 4.09
N GLN A 115 -11.69 -15.73 4.76
CA GLN A 115 -11.32 -17.01 5.37
C GLN A 115 -10.87 -18.02 4.32
N ASP A 116 -11.60 -18.14 3.21
CA ASP A 116 -11.24 -19.01 2.11
C ASP A 116 -9.87 -18.64 1.53
N LEU A 117 -9.63 -17.35 1.33
CA LEU A 117 -8.34 -16.83 0.88
C LEU A 117 -7.20 -17.22 1.84
N LEU A 118 -7.38 -16.99 3.14
CA LEU A 118 -6.35 -17.22 4.15
C LEU A 118 -6.11 -18.74 4.42
N ASN A 119 -7.09 -19.58 4.15
CA ASN A 119 -7.00 -21.04 4.29
C ASN A 119 -6.30 -21.73 3.11
N THR A 120 -5.97 -21.00 2.03
CA THR A 120 -5.25 -21.56 0.89
C THR A 120 -3.88 -22.13 1.29
N PRO A 121 -3.32 -23.11 0.56
CA PRO A 121 -1.98 -23.64 0.82
C PRO A 121 -0.89 -22.56 0.84
N GLN A 122 -1.05 -21.50 0.05
CA GLN A 122 -0.11 -20.39 -0.08
C GLN A 122 -0.07 -19.52 1.17
N LEU A 123 -1.22 -19.28 1.83
CA LEU A 123 -1.33 -18.28 2.91
C LEU A 123 -1.49 -18.91 4.30
N ARG A 124 -2.07 -20.11 4.44
CA ARG A 124 -2.39 -20.72 5.75
C ARG A 124 -1.18 -20.86 6.69
N LYS A 125 0.02 -21.08 6.14
CA LYS A 125 1.25 -21.21 6.94
C LYS A 125 1.69 -19.89 7.57
N ALA A 126 1.31 -18.77 6.99
CA ALA A 126 1.64 -17.43 7.49
C ALA A 126 0.81 -17.04 8.72
N LYS A 127 -0.28 -17.79 9.01
CA LYS A 127 -1.18 -17.58 10.16
C LYS A 127 -1.68 -16.15 10.25
N TYR A 128 -2.15 -15.61 9.11
CA TYR A 128 -2.75 -14.30 9.10
C TYR A 128 -4.02 -14.25 9.95
N ALA A 129 -4.20 -13.13 10.65
CA ALA A 129 -5.48 -12.68 11.17
C ALA A 129 -6.04 -11.59 10.26
N TYR A 130 -7.33 -11.28 10.39
CA TYR A 130 -7.97 -10.25 9.61
C TYR A 130 -8.90 -9.37 10.44
N ILE A 131 -9.16 -8.17 9.92
CA ILE A 131 -10.20 -7.25 10.37
C ILE A 131 -11.03 -6.94 9.13
N HIS A 132 -12.31 -7.21 9.23
CA HIS A 132 -13.31 -6.93 8.23
C HIS A 132 -14.50 -6.26 8.91
N PHE A 133 -15.09 -5.29 8.24
CA PHE A 133 -16.32 -4.65 8.67
C PHE A 133 -17.30 -4.66 7.50
N GLU A 134 -18.50 -5.17 7.75
CA GLU A 134 -19.62 -5.00 6.84
C GLU A 134 -19.98 -3.51 6.74
N MET A 135 -19.96 -2.99 5.51
CA MET A 135 -20.23 -1.59 5.21
C MET A 135 -21.59 -1.41 4.55
N ASP A 136 -22.13 -0.21 4.62
CA ASP A 136 -23.41 0.11 3.94
C ASP A 136 -23.17 0.45 2.46
N ASP A 137 -22.40 -0.42 1.76
CA ASP A 137 -22.20 -0.34 0.31
C ASP A 137 -23.28 -1.14 -0.42
N PRO A 138 -23.97 -0.55 -1.41
CA PRO A 138 -25.00 -1.26 -2.17
C PRO A 138 -24.46 -2.49 -2.89
N GLN A 139 -23.25 -2.43 -3.38
CA GLN A 139 -22.60 -3.57 -4.05
C GLN A 139 -22.16 -4.67 -3.08
N GLY A 140 -22.10 -4.39 -1.76
CA GLY A 140 -21.58 -5.34 -0.78
C GLY A 140 -20.08 -5.53 -0.85
N LEU A 141 -19.34 -4.49 -1.25
CA LEU A 141 -17.87 -4.56 -1.37
C LEU A 141 -17.21 -3.73 -0.27
N ASP A 142 -16.50 -4.40 0.60
CA ASP A 142 -15.97 -3.87 1.84
C ASP A 142 -14.45 -3.71 1.83
N LEU A 143 -13.93 -3.23 2.98
CA LEU A 143 -12.50 -3.10 3.26
C LEU A 143 -12.06 -4.15 4.27
N THR A 144 -10.89 -4.70 4.04
CA THR A 144 -10.29 -5.69 4.91
C THR A 144 -8.84 -5.34 5.19
N LEU A 145 -8.39 -5.56 6.42
CA LEU A 145 -6.97 -5.60 6.78
C LEU A 145 -6.60 -7.02 7.17
N ILE A 146 -5.64 -7.65 6.49
CA ILE A 146 -5.03 -8.89 6.93
C ILE A 146 -3.63 -8.61 7.47
N TYR A 147 -3.23 -9.31 8.51
CA TYR A 147 -1.95 -9.05 9.18
C TYR A 147 -1.40 -10.31 9.85
N LYS A 148 -0.09 -10.37 10.03
CA LYS A 148 0.59 -11.40 10.83
C LYS A 148 0.60 -10.99 12.31
N PRO A 149 -0.11 -11.71 13.23
CA PRO A 149 -0.12 -11.38 14.65
C PRO A 149 1.28 -11.41 15.30
N SER A 150 2.21 -12.14 14.71
CA SER A 150 3.62 -12.17 15.15
C SER A 150 4.39 -10.87 14.87
N ALA A 151 3.88 -10.03 13.96
CA ALA A 151 4.50 -8.76 13.58
C ALA A 151 3.71 -7.56 14.10
N PHE A 152 2.39 -7.59 13.95
CA PHE A 152 1.49 -6.49 14.29
C PHE A 152 0.45 -6.91 15.31
N LYS A 153 0.38 -6.19 16.44
CA LYS A 153 -0.61 -6.40 17.51
C LYS A 153 -1.67 -5.31 17.42
N VAL A 154 -2.89 -5.69 17.13
CA VAL A 154 -4.04 -4.78 17.08
C VAL A 154 -4.44 -4.38 18.50
N GLU A 155 -4.64 -3.08 18.74
CA GLU A 155 -5.11 -2.51 20.01
C GLU A 155 -6.55 -1.99 19.89
N SER A 156 -6.90 -1.35 18.77
CA SER A 156 -8.26 -0.90 18.50
C SER A 156 -8.56 -0.85 17.00
N LYS A 157 -9.84 -0.89 16.66
CA LYS A 157 -10.32 -0.80 15.27
C LYS A 157 -11.66 -0.07 15.23
N LYS A 158 -11.87 0.73 14.19
CA LYS A 158 -13.17 1.39 13.94
C LYS A 158 -13.42 1.54 12.44
N SER A 159 -14.69 1.57 12.07
CA SER A 159 -15.18 2.01 10.78
C SER A 159 -15.57 3.48 10.89
N ILE A 160 -14.98 4.34 10.06
CA ILE A 160 -15.27 5.77 10.01
C ILE A 160 -16.31 5.97 8.92
N LYS A 161 -17.52 6.34 9.35
CA LYS A 161 -18.63 6.57 8.44
C LYS A 161 -18.39 7.80 7.56
N LEU A 162 -18.71 7.66 6.29
CA LEU A 162 -18.71 8.76 5.33
C LEU A 162 -20.14 9.24 5.12
N ASP A 163 -20.37 10.54 5.33
CA ASP A 163 -21.66 11.19 5.06
C ASP A 163 -21.59 12.01 3.78
N TYR A 164 -22.11 11.46 2.72
CA TYR A 164 -22.21 12.16 1.45
C TYR A 164 -23.48 13.01 1.33
N GLY A 165 -24.43 12.90 2.27
CA GLY A 165 -25.76 13.48 2.20
C GLY A 165 -26.64 12.80 1.16
N ASN A 166 -27.93 13.20 1.12
CA ASN A 166 -28.90 12.73 0.11
C ASN A 166 -29.03 11.19 0.00
N ASN A 167 -28.85 10.47 1.12
CA ASN A 167 -28.88 9.00 1.16
C ASN A 167 -27.89 8.29 0.20
N ILE A 168 -26.83 8.98 -0.22
CA ILE A 168 -25.74 8.33 -0.98
C ILE A 168 -24.97 7.46 0.00
N LYS A 169 -25.04 6.15 -0.23
CA LYS A 169 -24.28 5.18 0.53
C LYS A 169 -22.81 5.21 0.11
N ALA A 170 -21.93 4.95 1.05
CA ALA A 170 -20.49 5.06 0.85
C ALA A 170 -19.75 3.92 1.54
N LYS A 171 -18.62 3.55 0.98
CA LYS A 171 -17.65 2.71 1.68
C LYS A 171 -17.02 3.52 2.79
N ASP A 172 -17.06 3.02 4.01
CA ASP A 172 -16.42 3.63 5.16
C ASP A 172 -14.89 3.66 5.01
N ILE A 173 -14.20 4.33 5.94
CA ILE A 173 -12.74 4.21 6.06
C ILE A 173 -12.44 3.29 7.24
N LEU A 174 -11.64 2.25 7.02
CA LEU A 174 -11.18 1.37 8.09
C LEU A 174 -9.98 1.99 8.78
N GLN A 175 -10.08 2.23 10.10
CA GLN A 175 -8.96 2.62 10.94
C GLN A 175 -8.58 1.49 11.90
N VAL A 176 -7.29 1.18 11.98
CA VAL A 176 -6.74 0.20 12.90
C VAL A 176 -5.55 0.80 13.62
N ASN A 177 -5.58 0.80 14.95
CA ASN A 177 -4.46 1.17 15.80
C ASN A 177 -3.82 -0.08 16.38
N GLY A 178 -2.51 -0.11 16.46
CA GLY A 178 -1.78 -1.23 17.02
C GLY A 178 -0.30 -0.97 17.14
N LYS A 179 0.46 -2.04 17.30
CA LYS A 179 1.94 -1.98 17.42
C LYS A 179 2.60 -2.89 16.41
N LEU A 180 3.44 -2.32 15.55
CA LEU A 180 4.37 -3.05 14.69
C LEU A 180 5.73 -3.12 15.40
N GLN A 181 6.20 -4.34 15.72
CA GLN A 181 7.43 -4.53 16.50
C GLN A 181 7.47 -3.72 17.81
N GLY A 182 6.34 -3.61 18.50
CA GLY A 182 6.23 -2.84 19.74
C GLY A 182 6.08 -1.32 19.58
N GLN A 183 6.27 -0.76 18.38
CA GLN A 183 6.10 0.65 18.08
C GLN A 183 4.66 0.97 17.66
N PRO A 184 4.03 2.01 18.22
CA PRO A 184 2.68 2.41 17.84
C PRO A 184 2.59 2.71 16.34
N LEU A 185 1.50 2.27 15.72
CA LEU A 185 1.20 2.49 14.31
C LEU A 185 -0.32 2.59 14.11
N THR A 186 -0.75 3.64 13.44
CA THR A 186 -2.12 3.80 12.96
C THR A 186 -2.17 3.51 11.46
N LEU A 187 -3.09 2.65 11.07
CA LEU A 187 -3.35 2.27 9.69
C LEU A 187 -4.74 2.77 9.28
N PHE A 188 -4.83 3.33 8.08
CA PHE A 188 -6.09 3.58 7.40
C PHE A 188 -6.13 2.78 6.11
N VAL A 189 -7.24 2.08 5.87
CA VAL A 189 -7.55 1.46 4.57
C VAL A 189 -8.77 2.17 4.02
N THR A 190 -8.71 2.56 2.74
CA THR A 190 -9.76 3.35 2.09
C THR A 190 -9.98 2.91 0.65
N HIS A 191 -11.21 3.06 0.17
CA HIS A 191 -11.57 2.90 -1.23
C HIS A 191 -12.48 4.07 -1.60
N TRP A 192 -11.98 4.97 -2.44
CA TRP A 192 -12.68 6.20 -2.77
C TRP A 192 -13.72 5.98 -3.87
N PRO A 193 -14.72 6.87 -3.96
CA PRO A 193 -15.74 6.76 -5.00
C PRO A 193 -15.14 6.84 -6.40
N SER A 194 -15.51 5.89 -7.27
CA SER A 194 -15.03 5.87 -8.65
C SER A 194 -15.64 7.01 -9.48
N ARG A 195 -14.82 7.55 -10.37
CA ARG A 195 -15.25 8.52 -11.39
C ARG A 195 -15.91 7.86 -12.61
N THR A 196 -15.88 6.54 -12.70
CA THR A 196 -16.39 5.81 -13.86
C THR A 196 -17.86 5.48 -13.68
N GLY A 197 -18.71 6.06 -14.52
CA GLY A 197 -20.09 5.63 -14.67
C GLY A 197 -21.17 6.67 -14.52
N THR A 198 -20.87 7.88 -14.11
CA THR A 198 -21.88 8.93 -14.02
C THR A 198 -21.72 9.99 -15.11
N ARG A 199 -22.84 10.40 -15.73
CA ARG A 199 -22.94 11.63 -16.55
C ARG A 199 -22.67 12.90 -15.72
N ARG A 200 -22.15 12.79 -14.50
CA ARG A 200 -22.13 13.82 -13.46
C ARG A 200 -20.75 14.06 -12.86
N GLY A 201 -19.71 14.16 -13.66
CA GLY A 201 -18.31 14.34 -13.19
C GLY A 201 -18.06 15.37 -12.07
N ARG A 202 -18.97 16.35 -11.85
CA ARG A 202 -18.90 17.26 -10.71
C ARG A 202 -19.35 16.62 -9.40
N GLN A 203 -20.27 15.66 -9.45
CA GLN A 203 -20.79 15.00 -8.25
C GLN A 203 -19.72 14.07 -7.67
N ASP A 204 -18.99 13.37 -8.54
CA ASP A 204 -17.93 12.44 -8.14
C ASP A 204 -16.75 13.20 -7.52
N GLU A 205 -16.39 14.37 -8.06
CA GLU A 205 -15.34 15.22 -7.47
C GLU A 205 -15.73 15.74 -6.07
N ASN A 206 -16.99 16.04 -5.84
CA ASN A 206 -17.51 16.42 -4.51
C ASN A 206 -17.45 15.24 -3.52
N LEU A 207 -17.73 14.00 -3.97
CA LEU A 207 -17.62 12.81 -3.12
C LEU A 207 -16.15 12.54 -2.75
N LEU A 208 -15.23 12.62 -3.71
CA LEU A 208 -13.80 12.52 -3.46
C LEU A 208 -13.33 13.58 -2.46
N GLN A 209 -13.79 14.83 -2.62
CA GLN A 209 -13.45 15.91 -1.70
C GLN A 209 -13.96 15.65 -0.28
N LYS A 210 -15.21 15.18 -0.10
CA LYS A 210 -15.78 14.83 1.21
C LYS A 210 -15.01 13.68 1.87
N THR A 211 -14.64 12.65 1.10
CA THR A 211 -13.82 11.54 1.60
C THR A 211 -12.46 12.03 2.09
N ALA A 212 -11.78 12.85 1.28
CA ALA A 212 -10.49 13.43 1.63
C ALA A 212 -10.57 14.31 2.90
N VAL A 213 -11.60 15.13 3.02
CA VAL A 213 -11.83 15.97 4.20
C VAL A 213 -12.04 15.13 5.44
N THR A 214 -12.86 14.09 5.36
CA THR A 214 -13.13 13.19 6.49
C THR A 214 -11.86 12.46 6.92
N LEU A 215 -11.11 11.88 5.98
CA LEU A 215 -9.86 11.21 6.28
C LEU A 215 -8.82 12.17 6.86
N ARG A 216 -8.70 13.38 6.29
CA ARG A 216 -7.77 14.41 6.79
C ARG A 216 -8.12 14.86 8.21
N LYS A 217 -9.42 14.99 8.54
CA LYS A 217 -9.88 15.32 9.88
C LYS A 217 -9.43 14.27 10.91
N GLU A 218 -9.58 12.98 10.60
CA GLU A 218 -9.13 11.90 11.49
C GLU A 218 -7.60 11.92 11.68
N ILE A 219 -6.86 12.13 10.61
CA ILE A 219 -5.39 12.24 10.67
C ILE A 219 -4.97 13.45 11.50
N ASN A 220 -5.61 14.61 11.30
CA ASN A 220 -5.31 15.82 12.07
C ASN A 220 -5.59 15.62 13.58
N ALA A 221 -6.64 14.92 13.94
CA ALA A 221 -6.94 14.61 15.35
C ALA A 221 -5.83 13.77 15.99
N ILE A 222 -5.27 12.81 15.27
CA ILE A 222 -4.14 12.02 15.73
C ILE A 222 -2.88 12.89 15.85
N GLN A 223 -2.56 13.67 14.82
CA GLN A 223 -1.38 14.53 14.78
C GLN A 223 -1.43 15.67 15.81
N ALA A 224 -2.64 16.15 16.16
CA ALA A 224 -2.81 17.14 17.22
C ALA A 224 -2.49 16.57 18.60
N SER A 225 -2.81 15.30 18.85
CA SER A 225 -2.49 14.61 20.09
C SER A 225 -1.03 14.10 20.14
N ASN A 226 -0.49 13.71 19.00
CA ASN A 226 0.89 13.26 18.84
C ASN A 226 1.44 13.66 17.46
N PRO A 227 2.19 14.77 17.36
CA PRO A 227 2.77 15.22 16.08
C PRO A 227 3.73 14.22 15.42
N ASP A 228 4.27 13.28 16.19
CA ASP A 228 5.17 12.23 15.73
C ASP A 228 4.48 10.86 15.63
N ALA A 229 3.15 10.84 15.49
CA ALA A 229 2.42 9.60 15.29
C ALA A 229 2.82 8.91 13.98
N ASN A 230 3.08 7.60 14.06
CA ASN A 230 3.29 6.78 12.89
C ASN A 230 1.93 6.48 12.24
N ILE A 231 1.72 7.01 11.05
CA ILE A 231 0.46 6.87 10.31
C ILE A 231 0.79 6.34 8.91
N ILE A 232 0.07 5.32 8.49
CA ILE A 232 0.04 4.83 7.12
C ILE A 232 -1.39 4.88 6.63
N VAL A 233 -1.60 5.50 5.48
CA VAL A 233 -2.86 5.46 4.74
C VAL A 233 -2.62 4.67 3.47
N MET A 234 -3.41 3.65 3.22
CA MET A 234 -3.32 2.84 2.01
C MET A 234 -4.71 2.68 1.40
N GLY A 235 -4.78 2.65 0.08
CA GLY A 235 -6.09 2.51 -0.57
C GLY A 235 -6.05 2.68 -2.07
N ASP A 236 -7.21 2.39 -2.65
CA ASP A 236 -7.58 2.85 -3.98
C ASP A 236 -8.24 4.22 -3.82
N PHE A 237 -7.55 5.25 -4.28
CA PHE A 237 -7.99 6.64 -4.17
C PHE A 237 -8.82 7.11 -5.37
N ASP A 238 -8.98 6.26 -6.38
CA ASP A 238 -9.64 6.59 -7.67
C ASP A 238 -9.22 7.95 -8.26
N THR A 239 -8.06 8.42 -7.84
CA THR A 239 -7.44 9.66 -8.29
C THR A 239 -5.92 9.58 -8.22
N GLU A 240 -5.24 10.31 -9.09
CA GLU A 240 -3.79 10.27 -9.20
C GLU A 240 -3.09 11.16 -8.14
N PRO A 241 -1.83 10.89 -7.79
CA PRO A 241 -1.08 11.58 -6.73
C PRO A 241 -1.05 13.11 -6.86
N LYS A 242 -1.05 13.64 -8.07
CA LYS A 242 -0.97 15.09 -8.36
C LYS A 242 -2.34 15.78 -8.43
N SER A 243 -3.41 15.08 -8.11
CA SER A 243 -4.73 15.72 -8.12
C SER A 243 -4.87 16.74 -6.98
N ALA A 244 -5.71 17.76 -7.20
CA ALA A 244 -5.92 18.80 -6.20
C ALA A 244 -6.46 18.24 -4.87
N VAL A 245 -7.26 17.19 -4.91
CA VAL A 245 -7.81 16.55 -3.71
C VAL A 245 -6.71 15.86 -2.90
N MET A 246 -5.75 15.22 -3.55
CA MET A 246 -4.60 14.61 -2.88
C MET A 246 -3.64 15.66 -2.32
N GLU A 247 -3.20 16.62 -3.14
CA GLU A 247 -2.17 17.58 -2.73
C GLU A 247 -2.71 18.64 -1.77
N LYS A 248 -3.91 19.21 -2.02
CA LYS A 248 -4.42 20.35 -1.26
C LYS A 248 -5.32 19.93 -0.09
N THR A 249 -6.16 18.92 -0.27
CA THR A 249 -7.13 18.53 0.76
C THR A 249 -6.53 17.48 1.69
N LEU A 250 -6.04 16.37 1.15
CA LEU A 250 -5.42 15.31 1.94
C LEU A 250 -3.99 15.68 2.39
N LYS A 251 -3.38 16.67 1.73
CA LYS A 251 -2.00 17.12 1.97
C LYS A 251 -0.98 16.00 1.75
N ALA A 252 -1.19 15.18 0.72
CA ALA A 252 -0.26 14.16 0.29
C ALA A 252 0.70 14.71 -0.77
N THR A 253 2.00 14.54 -0.56
CA THR A 253 3.04 15.12 -1.42
C THR A 253 4.09 14.08 -1.81
N GLY A 254 4.72 14.30 -2.96
CA GLY A 254 5.78 13.42 -3.47
C GLY A 254 7.19 13.73 -2.97
N ARG A 255 7.36 14.70 -2.08
CA ARG A 255 8.68 15.10 -1.57
C ARG A 255 8.81 14.68 -0.11
N PRO A 256 9.66 13.69 0.23
CA PRO A 256 9.90 13.35 1.62
C PRO A 256 10.62 14.52 2.31
N ASN A 257 10.01 15.06 3.35
CA ASN A 257 10.56 16.18 4.10
C ASN A 257 10.35 15.95 5.62
N PRO A 258 11.42 15.88 6.41
CA PRO A 258 11.32 15.69 7.86
C PRO A 258 10.71 16.90 8.59
N TYR A 259 10.59 18.04 7.92
CA TYR A 259 9.99 19.27 8.47
C TYR A 259 8.49 19.39 8.21
N TYR A 260 7.85 18.35 7.64
CA TYR A 260 6.41 18.32 7.50
C TYR A 260 5.73 18.53 8.85
N LYS A 261 4.63 19.29 8.84
CA LYS A 261 3.76 19.46 10.00
C LYS A 261 2.59 18.48 9.95
N GLU A 262 1.85 18.55 8.85
CA GLU A 262 0.62 17.81 8.63
C GLU A 262 0.69 16.93 7.39
N GLU A 263 1.62 17.20 6.50
CA GLU A 263 1.72 16.56 5.20
C GLU A 263 2.05 15.07 5.35
N LEU A 264 1.54 14.31 4.40
CA LEU A 264 1.87 12.90 4.22
C LEU A 264 2.78 12.75 3.00
N PHE A 265 3.78 11.89 3.11
CA PHE A 265 4.59 11.51 1.97
C PHE A 265 3.91 10.40 1.19
N ASN A 266 3.67 10.62 -0.10
CA ASN A 266 3.15 9.61 -1.01
C ASN A 266 4.31 8.79 -1.58
N ALA A 267 4.43 7.55 -1.13
CA ALA A 267 5.52 6.66 -1.53
C ALA A 267 5.48 6.28 -3.02
N PHE A 268 4.32 6.43 -3.68
CA PHE A 268 4.11 6.11 -5.11
C PHE A 268 4.15 7.31 -6.04
N TYR A 269 4.38 8.52 -5.52
CA TYR A 269 4.41 9.74 -6.35
C TYR A 269 5.44 9.65 -7.48
N MET A 270 6.64 9.13 -7.22
CA MET A 270 7.68 9.00 -8.24
C MET A 270 7.37 7.92 -9.28
N HIS A 271 6.63 6.87 -8.93
CA HIS A 271 6.12 5.90 -9.89
C HIS A 271 5.15 6.58 -10.86
N TYR A 272 4.22 7.37 -10.33
CA TYR A 272 3.31 8.19 -11.14
C TYR A 272 4.06 9.16 -12.08
N VAL A 273 5.05 9.88 -11.57
CA VAL A 273 5.85 10.82 -12.39
C VAL A 273 6.57 10.11 -13.53
N ASN A 274 6.95 8.86 -13.33
CA ASN A 274 7.59 8.01 -14.34
C ASN A 274 6.59 7.29 -15.27
N GLY A 275 5.30 7.64 -15.22
CA GLY A 275 4.26 7.05 -16.08
C GLY A 275 3.86 5.62 -15.69
N LEU A 276 4.22 5.17 -14.48
CA LEU A 276 3.79 3.87 -13.95
C LEU A 276 2.46 4.02 -13.21
N GLY A 277 1.71 2.95 -13.13
CA GLY A 277 0.43 2.92 -12.40
C GLY A 277 0.03 1.52 -11.98
N SER A 278 -0.95 1.45 -11.10
CA SER A 278 -1.52 0.20 -10.61
C SER A 278 -2.71 -0.27 -11.44
N TYR A 279 -3.36 0.62 -12.15
CA TYR A 279 -4.55 0.39 -12.97
C TYR A 279 -4.32 0.84 -14.41
N HIS A 280 -4.91 0.14 -15.38
CA HIS A 280 -4.80 0.51 -16.80
C HIS A 280 -6.16 0.84 -17.39
N SER A 281 -6.30 2.04 -17.94
CA SER A 281 -7.54 2.48 -18.57
C SER A 281 -7.26 3.37 -19.78
N ARG A 282 -8.00 3.15 -20.88
CA ARG A 282 -7.97 3.97 -22.10
C ARG A 282 -6.58 4.14 -22.72
N GLY A 283 -5.72 3.14 -22.56
CA GLY A 283 -4.35 3.15 -23.11
C GLY A 283 -3.27 3.65 -22.16
N ASP A 284 -3.63 4.17 -20.99
CA ASP A 284 -2.70 4.73 -20.02
C ASP A 284 -2.72 3.98 -18.68
N PHE A 285 -1.58 3.92 -18.04
CA PHE A 285 -1.51 3.53 -16.63
C PHE A 285 -1.95 4.69 -15.73
N LYS A 286 -2.71 4.36 -14.69
CA LYS A 286 -3.18 5.27 -13.64
C LYS A 286 -2.66 4.80 -12.28
N MET A 287 -2.15 5.72 -11.48
CA MET A 287 -1.69 5.43 -10.11
C MET A 287 -2.85 5.68 -9.13
N LEU A 288 -3.77 4.72 -9.06
CA LEU A 288 -4.96 4.80 -8.20
C LEU A 288 -4.68 4.24 -6.80
N ASP A 289 -3.92 3.13 -6.73
CA ASP A 289 -3.53 2.50 -5.47
C ASP A 289 -2.27 3.15 -4.94
N GLN A 290 -2.37 3.70 -3.72
CA GLN A 290 -1.29 4.50 -3.15
C GLN A 290 -1.10 4.17 -1.67
N ILE A 291 0.13 4.38 -1.17
CA ILE A 291 0.47 4.31 0.25
C ILE A 291 1.10 5.65 0.65
N LEU A 292 0.45 6.29 1.63
CA LEU A 292 0.86 7.56 2.21
C LEU A 292 1.38 7.34 3.62
N ILE A 293 2.45 8.02 4.01
CA ILE A 293 3.06 7.86 5.32
C ILE A 293 3.30 9.20 6.02
N SER A 294 3.22 9.22 7.35
CA SER A 294 3.53 10.41 8.14
C SER A 294 5.05 10.69 8.20
N LYS A 295 5.40 11.92 8.60
CA LYS A 295 6.79 12.37 8.71
C LYS A 295 7.63 11.52 9.66
N SER A 296 7.05 11.00 10.75
CA SER A 296 7.72 10.14 11.73
C SER A 296 8.35 8.91 11.08
N LEU A 297 7.67 8.34 10.08
CA LEU A 297 8.18 7.21 9.29
C LEU A 297 9.29 7.60 8.29
N ILE A 298 9.54 8.90 8.09
CA ILE A 298 10.62 9.40 7.23
C ILE A 298 11.86 9.75 8.07
N SER A 299 11.65 10.24 9.30
CA SER A 299 12.68 10.78 10.17
C SER A 299 13.41 9.75 11.02
N GLY A 300 12.95 8.51 11.10
CA GLY A 300 13.71 7.40 11.66
C GLY A 300 13.76 7.28 13.18
N ASN A 301 12.78 7.79 13.92
CA ASN A 301 12.68 7.60 15.36
C ASN A 301 11.81 6.40 15.73
N GLY A 302 12.27 5.18 15.44
CA GLY A 302 11.53 3.93 15.72
C GLY A 302 11.22 3.18 14.43
N LEU A 303 9.95 3.20 13.96
CA LEU A 303 9.62 2.67 12.64
C LEU A 303 10.13 3.64 11.57
N GLU A 304 10.74 3.09 10.55
CA GLU A 304 11.27 3.90 9.44
C GLU A 304 10.87 3.30 8.08
N TYR A 305 10.44 4.15 7.17
CA TYR A 305 10.25 3.80 5.78
C TYR A 305 11.60 3.63 5.08
N VAL A 306 11.84 2.46 4.51
CA VAL A 306 13.02 2.23 3.68
C VAL A 306 12.87 3.00 2.38
N ARG A 307 13.60 4.08 2.24
CA ARG A 307 13.51 4.98 1.07
C ARG A 307 13.73 4.21 -0.24
N GLY A 308 12.86 4.45 -1.20
CA GLY A 308 12.91 3.77 -2.51
C GLY A 308 12.42 2.32 -2.49
N SER A 309 11.86 1.82 -1.38
CA SER A 309 11.33 0.46 -1.28
C SER A 309 9.92 0.29 -1.83
N ALA A 310 9.20 1.39 -2.08
CA ALA A 310 7.88 1.33 -2.71
C ALA A 310 7.99 0.68 -4.09
N LYS A 311 7.11 -0.27 -4.38
CA LYS A 311 7.08 -1.02 -5.65
C LYS A 311 5.65 -1.34 -6.02
N ILE A 312 5.34 -1.22 -7.29
CA ILE A 312 4.18 -1.88 -7.89
C ILE A 312 4.56 -3.35 -8.04
N PHE A 313 3.76 -4.24 -7.47
CA PHE A 313 3.99 -5.68 -7.59
C PHE A 313 3.18 -6.21 -8.77
N ASP A 314 3.83 -6.34 -9.89
CA ASP A 314 3.27 -6.66 -11.20
C ASP A 314 3.79 -8.00 -11.77
N PRO A 315 3.55 -9.13 -11.09
CA PRO A 315 4.08 -10.42 -11.53
C PRO A 315 3.49 -10.85 -12.87
N GLN A 316 4.25 -11.64 -13.62
CA GLN A 316 3.91 -12.00 -14.99
C GLN A 316 2.55 -12.70 -15.12
N GLU A 317 2.18 -13.52 -14.16
CA GLU A 317 0.88 -14.23 -14.14
C GLU A 317 -0.32 -13.34 -13.79
N ALA A 318 -0.08 -12.10 -13.36
CA ALA A 318 -1.11 -11.08 -13.16
C ALA A 318 -1.25 -10.11 -14.35
N LYS A 319 -0.59 -10.41 -15.47
CA LYS A 319 -0.56 -9.57 -16.67
C LYS A 319 -1.14 -10.27 -17.89
N PHE A 320 -1.64 -9.47 -18.81
CA PHE A 320 -1.80 -9.94 -20.18
C PHE A 320 -0.44 -10.22 -20.81
N MET A 321 -0.27 -11.42 -21.36
CA MET A 321 0.99 -11.85 -21.95
C MET A 321 1.18 -11.41 -23.39
N TYR A 322 0.05 -11.13 -24.10
CA TYR A 322 0.04 -10.89 -25.55
C TYR A 322 -1.01 -9.85 -25.94
N GLY A 323 -0.90 -9.36 -27.18
CA GLY A 323 -1.86 -8.45 -27.79
C GLY A 323 -1.70 -7.01 -27.33
N LYS A 324 -2.73 -6.19 -27.58
CA LYS A 324 -2.71 -4.75 -27.32
C LYS A 324 -2.69 -4.38 -25.82
N TYR A 325 -3.07 -5.33 -24.98
CA TYR A 325 -3.07 -5.15 -23.52
C TYR A 325 -1.86 -5.81 -22.84
N LYS A 326 -0.87 -6.25 -23.62
CA LYS A 326 0.34 -6.85 -23.06
C LYS A 326 0.92 -5.98 -21.93
N ASP A 327 1.38 -6.67 -20.87
CA ASP A 327 1.97 -6.07 -19.66
C ASP A 327 1.00 -5.21 -18.80
N THR A 328 -0.28 -5.13 -19.13
CA THR A 328 -1.30 -4.52 -18.27
C THR A 328 -1.92 -5.57 -17.33
N PRO A 329 -2.58 -5.16 -16.23
CA PRO A 329 -3.23 -6.08 -15.31
C PRO A 329 -4.21 -7.02 -16.03
N LEU A 330 -4.20 -8.30 -15.64
CA LEU A 330 -5.12 -9.31 -16.15
C LEU A 330 -6.32 -9.38 -15.21
N PRO A 331 -7.50 -8.84 -15.62
CA PRO A 331 -8.68 -8.79 -14.77
C PRO A 331 -9.31 -10.16 -14.56
N THR A 332 -10.15 -10.28 -13.54
CA THR A 332 -11.08 -11.42 -13.45
C THR A 332 -12.13 -11.35 -14.56
N PHE A 333 -12.77 -10.18 -14.69
CA PHE A 333 -13.68 -9.83 -15.77
C PHE A 333 -13.34 -8.46 -16.36
N SER A 334 -13.65 -8.28 -17.64
CA SER A 334 -13.78 -6.96 -18.26
C SER A 334 -15.13 -6.90 -18.97
N GLY A 335 -16.05 -6.08 -18.45
CA GLY A 335 -17.47 -6.21 -18.77
C GLY A 335 -17.97 -7.60 -18.41
N THR A 336 -18.56 -8.31 -19.37
CA THR A 336 -19.04 -9.69 -19.17
C THR A 336 -18.03 -10.76 -19.59
N THR A 337 -16.87 -10.37 -20.12
CA THR A 337 -15.85 -11.32 -20.58
C THR A 337 -14.97 -11.77 -19.42
N TYR A 338 -14.93 -13.08 -19.19
CA TYR A 338 -14.08 -13.70 -18.16
C TYR A 338 -12.66 -13.91 -18.68
N PHE A 339 -11.66 -13.38 -17.96
CA PHE A 339 -10.24 -13.55 -18.23
C PHE A 339 -9.54 -14.42 -17.18
N GLY A 340 -10.11 -14.53 -15.99
CA GLY A 340 -9.60 -15.38 -14.92
C GLY A 340 -8.29 -14.91 -14.29
N GLY A 341 -7.99 -13.62 -14.38
CA GLY A 341 -6.88 -13.00 -13.68
C GLY A 341 -7.19 -12.70 -12.21
N PRO A 342 -6.19 -12.28 -11.43
CA PRO A 342 -6.39 -11.97 -10.03
C PRO A 342 -7.12 -10.64 -9.81
N SER A 343 -6.84 -9.62 -10.60
CA SER A 343 -7.41 -8.28 -10.50
C SER A 343 -7.09 -7.45 -11.73
N ASP A 344 -7.87 -6.38 -11.98
CA ASP A 344 -7.57 -5.32 -12.93
C ASP A 344 -6.62 -4.25 -12.34
N HIS A 345 -6.12 -4.48 -11.13
CA HIS A 345 -5.06 -3.73 -10.46
C HIS A 345 -3.80 -4.58 -10.24
N PHE A 346 -2.65 -3.90 -10.08
CA PHE A 346 -1.37 -4.49 -9.68
C PHE A 346 -1.14 -4.34 -8.18
#